data_42790caf3ff71ac147f89b6524f5035b
#
_entry.id   42790caf3ff71ac147f89b6524f5035b
#
_cell.length_a   1.000
_cell.length_b   1.000
_cell.length_c   1.000
_cell.angle_alpha   90.00
_cell.angle_beta   90.00
_cell.angle_gamma   90.00
#
_symmetry.space_group_name_H-M   'P 1'
#
loop_
_entity.id
_entity.type
_entity.pdbx_description
1 polymer ?
#
loop_
_entity_poly.entity_id
_entity_poly.type
_entity_poly.pdbx_seq_one_letter_code
_entity_poly.pdbx_strand_id
1 'polypeptide(L)'
;FSVWFGGLLLRIFTGRKLTHKEENRAFGKIDLNNLIEEGETGGEENEDEHDIKLFRNALDFSEVKLRECIVPRPDIVALSIDGSLDELRELFVKTGLSRILIYRDSIDNVIGYVHSSALFHHPETVKKAVSKILIVPETMSALRLLNLFTKEQKSVAVVVDEFGVTAGMVTIEDIMEEIFGEIEDEHDRLNLKEEQVAPDEYIFSGRLEVDYLNEKYDLNLPENEEYETLAGLILYYNEDIPEEGERISIEDISFEIVSVKSARIEEVRVKI
;
A
#
# COMPACT_ATOMS: atom_id res chain seq x y z
N PHE A 1 17.31 -48.61 -1.74
CA PHE A 1 16.52 -49.79 -1.31
C PHE A 1 15.53 -49.44 -0.18
N SER A 2 15.85 -48.49 0.71
CA SER A 2 15.01 -48.10 1.86
C SER A 2 13.73 -47.31 1.49
N VAL A 3 13.80 -46.47 0.47
CA VAL A 3 12.66 -45.61 0.03
C VAL A 3 11.57 -46.44 -0.65
N TRP A 4 11.95 -47.49 -1.36
CA TRP A 4 11.00 -48.41 -2.03
C TRP A 4 10.19 -49.26 -1.04
N PHE A 5 10.79 -49.66 0.07
CA PHE A 5 10.15 -50.46 1.12
C PHE A 5 9.18 -49.65 1.97
N GLY A 6 9.47 -48.37 2.23
CA GLY A 6 8.60 -47.43 2.92
C GLY A 6 7.30 -47.12 2.15
N GLY A 7 7.41 -46.94 0.82
CA GLY A 7 6.26 -46.74 -0.05
C GLY A 7 5.30 -47.94 -0.14
N LEU A 8 5.81 -49.17 -0.02
CA LEU A 8 5.02 -50.38 -0.05
C LEU A 8 4.21 -50.58 1.26
N LEU A 9 4.80 -50.25 2.40
CA LEU A 9 4.15 -50.31 3.72
C LEU A 9 3.01 -49.29 3.87
N LEU A 10 3.21 -48.06 3.42
CA LEU A 10 2.19 -46.97 3.42
C LEU A 10 0.99 -47.32 2.52
N ARG A 11 1.23 -48.01 1.40
CA ARG A 11 0.17 -48.45 0.47
C ARG A 11 -0.76 -49.51 1.05
N ILE A 12 -0.27 -50.32 1.99
CA ILE A 12 -1.04 -51.37 2.67
C ILE A 12 -1.90 -50.79 3.82
N PHE A 13 -1.43 -49.73 4.49
CA PHE A 13 -2.10 -49.18 5.67
C PHE A 13 -3.13 -48.08 5.39
N THR A 14 -2.99 -47.28 4.30
CA THR A 14 -3.84 -46.11 4.09
C THR A 14 -4.77 -46.17 2.88
N GLY A 15 -4.62 -47.16 1.98
CA GLY A 15 -5.52 -47.31 0.81
C GLY A 15 -5.60 -46.12 -0.17
N ARG A 16 -4.83 -45.06 0.06
CA ARG A 16 -4.80 -43.84 -0.78
C ARG A 16 -3.52 -43.81 -1.61
N LYS A 17 -3.68 -43.60 -2.91
CA LYS A 17 -2.57 -43.18 -3.78
C LYS A 17 -2.27 -41.71 -3.48
N LEU A 18 -1.19 -41.47 -2.77
CA LEU A 18 -0.61 -40.11 -2.70
C LEU A 18 -0.08 -39.74 -4.09
N THR A 19 -0.70 -38.76 -4.71
CA THR A 19 -0.20 -38.20 -5.96
C THR A 19 0.94 -37.23 -5.62
N HIS A 20 2.13 -37.51 -6.10
CA HIS A 20 3.39 -36.78 -5.89
C HIS A 20 3.33 -35.25 -6.17
N LYS A 21 2.21 -34.76 -6.66
CA LYS A 21 2.02 -33.35 -7.06
C LYS A 21 1.41 -32.47 -5.97
N GLU A 22 0.73 -33.08 -4.97
CA GLU A 22 0.15 -32.33 -3.83
C GLU A 22 1.09 -32.26 -2.63
N GLU A 23 1.92 -33.31 -2.41
CA GLU A 23 2.92 -33.30 -1.33
C GLU A 23 3.99 -32.19 -1.50
N ASN A 24 4.44 -31.93 -2.74
CA ASN A 24 5.45 -30.90 -2.97
C ASN A 24 4.96 -29.45 -2.77
N ARG A 25 3.64 -29.19 -2.85
CA ARG A 25 3.10 -27.85 -2.59
C ARG A 25 2.80 -27.59 -1.11
N ALA A 26 2.35 -28.61 -0.39
CA ALA A 26 2.08 -28.48 1.03
C ALA A 26 3.38 -28.44 1.86
N PHE A 27 4.38 -29.25 1.48
CA PHE A 27 5.68 -29.28 2.16
C PHE A 27 6.46 -27.96 1.99
N GLY A 28 6.46 -27.36 0.80
CA GLY A 28 7.21 -26.12 0.54
C GLY A 28 6.72 -24.90 1.34
N LYS A 29 5.40 -24.75 1.55
CA LYS A 29 4.84 -23.58 2.27
C LYS A 29 5.05 -23.72 3.79
N ILE A 30 4.92 -24.92 4.34
CA ILE A 30 5.09 -25.20 5.78
C ILE A 30 6.57 -25.16 6.18
N ASP A 31 7.45 -25.77 5.39
CA ASP A 31 8.90 -25.76 5.67
C ASP A 31 9.50 -24.35 5.53
N LEU A 32 8.96 -23.52 4.62
CA LEU A 32 9.39 -22.14 4.43
C LEU A 32 8.94 -21.23 5.58
N ASN A 33 7.69 -21.36 6.05
CA ASN A 33 7.21 -20.63 7.23
C ASN A 33 8.01 -20.98 8.48
N ASN A 34 8.35 -22.25 8.68
CA ASN A 34 9.17 -22.67 9.82
C ASN A 34 10.62 -22.13 9.75
N LEU A 35 11.18 -22.00 8.54
CA LEU A 35 12.52 -21.39 8.35
C LEU A 35 12.49 -19.87 8.58
N ILE A 36 11.38 -19.21 8.29
CA ILE A 36 11.16 -17.78 8.57
C ILE A 36 11.03 -17.57 10.08
N GLU A 37 10.22 -18.39 10.78
CA GLU A 37 10.07 -18.33 12.25
C GLU A 37 11.39 -18.66 12.99
N GLU A 38 12.23 -19.54 12.44
CA GLU A 38 13.58 -19.82 12.99
C GLU A 38 14.57 -18.67 12.72
N GLY A 39 14.39 -17.88 11.65
CA GLY A 39 15.19 -16.70 11.32
C GLY A 39 14.89 -15.51 12.26
N GLU A 40 13.65 -15.31 12.68
CA GLU A 40 13.23 -14.25 13.61
C GLU A 40 13.88 -14.40 15.01
N THR A 41 14.45 -15.57 15.35
CA THR A 41 15.10 -15.81 16.65
C THR A 41 16.63 -15.57 16.65
N GLY A 42 17.22 -15.18 15.53
CA GLY A 42 18.68 -15.13 15.34
C GLY A 42 19.23 -13.73 15.03
N GLY A 43 18.84 -12.72 15.76
CA GLY A 43 19.33 -11.35 15.86
C GLY A 43 20.52 -10.93 14.96
N GLU A 44 20.22 -10.30 13.81
CA GLU A 44 20.97 -9.18 13.23
C GLU A 44 19.93 -8.28 12.56
N GLU A 45 19.84 -7.02 13.01
CA GLU A 45 18.70 -6.13 12.88
C GLU A 45 18.59 -5.47 11.49
N ASN A 46 17.33 -5.30 11.03
CA ASN A 46 16.80 -4.36 10.02
C ASN A 46 16.78 -4.74 8.53
N GLU A 47 17.76 -5.36 7.89
CA GLU A 47 17.66 -5.76 6.48
C GLU A 47 16.95 -7.10 6.29
N ASP A 48 17.14 -8.04 7.22
CA ASP A 48 16.54 -9.39 7.14
C ASP A 48 15.01 -9.36 7.38
N GLU A 49 14.51 -8.43 8.20
CA GLU A 49 13.09 -8.34 8.56
C GLU A 49 12.22 -7.84 7.38
N HIS A 50 12.74 -6.88 6.61
CA HIS A 50 12.08 -6.40 5.40
C HIS A 50 12.00 -7.49 4.32
N ASP A 51 13.09 -8.22 4.11
CA ASP A 51 13.16 -9.33 3.15
C ASP A 51 12.21 -10.47 3.54
N ILE A 52 12.11 -10.78 4.83
CA ILE A 52 11.20 -11.79 5.38
C ILE A 52 9.74 -11.37 5.16
N LYS A 53 9.40 -10.11 5.43
CA LYS A 53 8.06 -9.55 5.21
C LYS A 53 7.67 -9.59 3.72
N LEU A 54 8.57 -9.16 2.84
CA LEU A 54 8.39 -9.23 1.39
C LEU A 54 8.14 -10.67 0.92
N PHE A 55 8.90 -11.62 1.46
CA PHE A 55 8.76 -13.02 1.11
C PHE A 55 7.43 -13.59 1.59
N ARG A 56 7.00 -13.26 2.81
CA ARG A 56 5.68 -13.63 3.37
C ARG A 56 4.54 -13.06 2.51
N ASN A 57 4.58 -11.77 2.20
CA ASN A 57 3.59 -11.11 1.34
C ASN A 57 3.51 -11.79 -0.04
N ALA A 58 4.64 -12.13 -0.65
CA ALA A 58 4.67 -12.81 -1.94
C ALA A 58 4.06 -14.23 -1.89
N LEU A 59 4.20 -14.95 -0.77
CA LEU A 59 3.57 -16.26 -0.56
C LEU A 59 2.04 -16.14 -0.41
N ASP A 60 1.57 -15.12 0.30
CA ASP A 60 0.16 -14.91 0.59
C ASP A 60 -0.57 -14.20 -0.55
N PHE A 61 0.15 -13.49 -1.41
CA PHE A 61 -0.40 -12.74 -2.55
C PHE A 61 -1.32 -13.55 -3.45
N SER A 62 -1.09 -14.86 -3.59
CA SER A 62 -1.95 -15.72 -4.40
C SER A 62 -3.39 -15.84 -3.88
N GLU A 63 -3.63 -15.53 -2.60
CA GLU A 63 -4.92 -15.62 -1.91
C GLU A 63 -5.62 -14.25 -1.80
N VAL A 64 -4.89 -13.15 -1.95
CA VAL A 64 -5.40 -11.77 -1.89
C VAL A 64 -6.50 -11.57 -2.93
N LYS A 65 -7.65 -11.01 -2.52
CA LYS A 65 -8.79 -10.68 -3.37
C LYS A 65 -8.78 -9.19 -3.71
N LEU A 66 -9.33 -8.84 -4.87
CA LEU A 66 -9.36 -7.43 -5.29
C LEU A 66 -10.05 -6.51 -4.29
N ARG A 67 -11.09 -6.97 -3.59
CA ARG A 67 -11.76 -6.19 -2.55
C ARG A 67 -10.84 -5.73 -1.40
N GLU A 68 -9.66 -6.33 -1.27
CA GLU A 68 -8.67 -6.05 -0.21
C GLU A 68 -7.67 -4.96 -0.66
N CYS A 69 -7.50 -4.76 -1.98
CA CYS A 69 -6.52 -3.85 -2.58
C CYS A 69 -7.14 -2.80 -3.53
N ILE A 70 -8.45 -2.52 -3.45
CA ILE A 70 -9.11 -1.52 -4.30
C ILE A 70 -9.07 -0.12 -3.68
N VAL A 71 -8.95 0.89 -4.53
CA VAL A 71 -9.39 2.25 -4.20
C VAL A 71 -10.92 2.23 -4.14
N PRO A 72 -11.54 2.46 -2.99
CA PRO A 72 -12.98 2.33 -2.81
C PRO A 72 -13.75 3.39 -3.60
N ARG A 73 -15.01 3.09 -3.93
CA ARG A 73 -15.89 3.94 -4.74
C ARG A 73 -15.94 5.43 -4.32
N PRO A 74 -16.03 5.78 -3.03
CA PRO A 74 -16.07 7.18 -2.61
C PRO A 74 -14.82 7.99 -2.98
N ASP A 75 -13.67 7.31 -3.10
CA ASP A 75 -12.38 7.93 -3.34
C ASP A 75 -12.04 7.99 -4.84
N ILE A 76 -12.89 7.41 -5.70
CA ILE A 76 -12.69 7.44 -7.15
C ILE A 76 -12.90 8.85 -7.69
N VAL A 77 -11.87 9.38 -8.35
CA VAL A 77 -11.99 10.60 -9.15
C VAL A 77 -12.44 10.24 -10.56
N ALA A 78 -13.58 10.75 -10.96
CA ALA A 78 -14.19 10.45 -12.26
C ALA A 78 -14.84 11.69 -12.88
N LEU A 79 -14.94 11.71 -14.23
CA LEU A 79 -15.61 12.76 -15.00
C LEU A 79 -16.66 12.13 -15.92
N SER A 80 -17.77 12.85 -16.13
CA SER A 80 -18.75 12.46 -17.15
C SER A 80 -18.15 12.55 -18.55
N ILE A 81 -18.56 11.66 -19.46
CA ILE A 81 -18.15 11.69 -20.87
C ILE A 81 -18.57 12.99 -21.57
N ASP A 82 -19.63 13.62 -21.09
CA ASP A 82 -20.16 14.90 -21.58
C ASP A 82 -19.46 16.12 -20.97
N GLY A 83 -18.52 15.89 -20.04
CA GLY A 83 -17.70 16.93 -19.44
C GLY A 83 -16.73 17.57 -20.45
N SER A 84 -16.21 18.72 -20.10
CA SER A 84 -15.25 19.47 -20.92
C SER A 84 -13.80 19.00 -20.72
N LEU A 85 -12.94 19.33 -21.69
CA LEU A 85 -11.49 19.08 -21.56
C LEU A 85 -10.85 19.99 -20.51
N ASP A 86 -11.43 21.16 -20.25
CA ASP A 86 -10.92 22.08 -19.24
C ASP A 86 -11.22 21.56 -17.84
N GLU A 87 -12.43 21.05 -17.58
CA GLU A 87 -12.75 20.32 -16.34
C GLU A 87 -11.82 19.12 -16.11
N LEU A 88 -11.52 18.37 -17.18
CA LEU A 88 -10.60 17.23 -17.08
C LEU A 88 -9.18 17.69 -16.71
N ARG A 89 -8.69 18.80 -17.27
CA ARG A 89 -7.38 19.38 -16.91
C ARG A 89 -7.34 19.85 -15.46
N GLU A 90 -8.39 20.55 -15.04
CA GLU A 90 -8.50 21.01 -13.64
C GLU A 90 -8.48 19.83 -12.66
N LEU A 91 -9.17 18.74 -12.96
CA LEU A 91 -9.14 17.53 -12.14
C LEU A 91 -7.72 16.96 -12.06
N PHE A 92 -7.00 16.83 -13.17
CA PHE A 92 -5.61 16.35 -13.15
C PHE A 92 -4.69 17.24 -12.30
N VAL A 93 -4.82 18.55 -12.43
CA VAL A 93 -4.00 19.52 -11.67
C VAL A 93 -4.34 19.49 -10.18
N LYS A 94 -5.65 19.43 -9.84
CA LYS A 94 -6.12 19.44 -8.47
C LYS A 94 -5.78 18.17 -7.71
N THR A 95 -5.87 17.02 -8.40
CA THR A 95 -5.72 15.70 -7.73
C THR A 95 -4.32 15.14 -7.83
N GLY A 96 -3.49 15.60 -8.79
CA GLY A 96 -2.18 15.01 -9.08
C GLY A 96 -2.21 13.62 -9.70
N LEU A 97 -3.41 13.07 -9.91
CA LEU A 97 -3.56 11.72 -10.46
C LEU A 97 -3.10 11.64 -11.91
N SER A 98 -2.58 10.49 -12.32
CA SER A 98 -2.21 10.22 -13.72
C SER A 98 -3.37 9.68 -14.56
N ARG A 99 -4.45 9.19 -13.94
CA ARG A 99 -5.61 8.56 -14.59
C ARG A 99 -6.91 9.03 -13.95
N ILE A 100 -7.90 9.41 -14.77
CA ILE A 100 -9.25 9.80 -14.33
C ILE A 100 -10.25 8.89 -15.04
N LEU A 101 -11.17 8.29 -14.29
CA LEU A 101 -12.22 7.45 -14.86
C LEU A 101 -13.25 8.30 -15.60
N ILE A 102 -13.78 7.76 -16.70
CA ILE A 102 -14.85 8.39 -17.49
C ILE A 102 -16.09 7.52 -17.44
N TYR A 103 -17.17 8.12 -17.00
CA TYR A 103 -18.46 7.43 -16.87
C TYR A 103 -19.55 8.08 -17.74
N ARG A 104 -20.65 7.36 -17.94
CA ARG A 104 -21.87 7.85 -18.57
C ARG A 104 -23.03 7.70 -17.60
N ASP A 105 -23.82 8.75 -17.41
CA ASP A 105 -24.96 8.83 -16.52
C ASP A 105 -24.61 8.68 -15.04
N SER A 106 -23.96 7.59 -14.64
CA SER A 106 -23.52 7.34 -13.27
C SER A 106 -22.15 6.64 -13.23
N ILE A 107 -21.49 6.69 -12.08
CA ILE A 107 -20.19 6.03 -11.80
C ILE A 107 -20.29 4.49 -11.93
N ASP A 108 -21.49 3.92 -11.95
CA ASP A 108 -21.71 2.50 -12.19
C ASP A 108 -21.61 2.13 -13.68
N ASN A 109 -21.62 3.11 -14.56
CA ASN A 109 -21.45 2.92 -15.99
C ASN A 109 -20.12 3.55 -16.47
N VAL A 110 -19.01 3.02 -15.96
CA VAL A 110 -17.67 3.45 -16.40
C VAL A 110 -17.42 2.93 -17.81
N ILE A 111 -17.07 3.83 -18.72
CA ILE A 111 -16.79 3.53 -20.14
C ILE A 111 -15.30 3.45 -20.45
N GLY A 112 -14.44 3.96 -19.57
CA GLY A 112 -13.01 3.96 -19.74
C GLY A 112 -12.31 4.93 -18.80
N TYR A 113 -11.09 5.28 -19.14
CA TYR A 113 -10.30 6.27 -18.42
C TYR A 113 -9.53 7.18 -19.39
N VAL A 114 -9.12 8.35 -18.92
CA VAL A 114 -8.15 9.20 -19.62
C VAL A 114 -6.86 9.22 -18.80
N HIS A 115 -5.74 9.01 -19.47
CA HIS A 115 -4.41 9.24 -18.90
C HIS A 115 -4.00 10.69 -19.16
N SER A 116 -3.33 11.33 -18.21
CA SER A 116 -2.91 12.75 -18.33
C SER A 116 -2.11 13.03 -19.59
N SER A 117 -1.26 12.08 -20.02
CA SER A 117 -0.50 12.20 -21.27
C SER A 117 -1.35 12.29 -22.55
N ALA A 118 -2.60 11.81 -22.52
CA ALA A 118 -3.49 11.92 -23.67
C ALA A 118 -3.82 13.39 -24.02
N LEU A 119 -3.75 14.30 -23.04
CA LEU A 119 -3.98 15.73 -23.27
C LEU A 119 -2.88 16.40 -24.11
N PHE A 120 -1.66 15.87 -24.13
CA PHE A 120 -0.57 16.37 -24.99
C PHE A 120 -0.85 16.15 -26.48
N HIS A 121 -1.74 15.21 -26.81
CA HIS A 121 -2.17 15.00 -28.21
C HIS A 121 -3.30 15.92 -28.65
N HIS A 122 -3.68 16.91 -27.84
CA HIS A 122 -4.72 17.90 -28.12
C HIS A 122 -6.04 17.29 -28.63
N PRO A 123 -6.65 16.36 -27.87
CA PRO A 123 -7.92 15.76 -28.29
C PRO A 123 -9.01 16.85 -28.40
N GLU A 124 -9.93 16.72 -29.34
CA GLU A 124 -11.01 17.68 -29.52
C GLU A 124 -12.12 17.55 -28.46
N THR A 125 -12.28 16.35 -27.88
CA THR A 125 -13.30 16.04 -26.88
C THR A 125 -12.77 14.99 -25.89
N VAL A 126 -13.35 14.94 -24.68
CA VAL A 126 -13.06 13.89 -23.69
C VAL A 126 -13.25 12.50 -24.31
N LYS A 127 -14.31 12.29 -25.09
CA LYS A 127 -14.61 11.02 -25.76
C LYS A 127 -13.46 10.52 -26.66
N LYS A 128 -12.73 11.42 -27.33
CA LYS A 128 -11.58 11.05 -28.18
C LYS A 128 -10.35 10.67 -27.39
N ALA A 129 -10.25 11.11 -26.14
CA ALA A 129 -9.14 10.80 -25.23
C ALA A 129 -9.35 9.52 -24.45
N VAL A 130 -10.56 8.95 -24.40
CA VAL A 130 -10.89 7.79 -23.59
C VAL A 130 -10.19 6.53 -24.07
N SER A 131 -9.51 5.88 -23.15
CA SER A 131 -8.95 4.52 -23.30
C SER A 131 -9.90 3.49 -22.68
N LYS A 132 -9.96 2.29 -23.30
CA LYS A 132 -10.76 1.18 -22.76
C LYS A 132 -10.20 0.69 -21.44
N ILE A 133 -11.08 0.38 -20.49
CA ILE A 133 -10.76 -0.16 -19.17
C ILE A 133 -11.26 -1.62 -19.05
N LEU A 134 -10.62 -2.38 -18.18
CA LEU A 134 -11.10 -3.71 -17.78
C LEU A 134 -12.15 -3.56 -16.69
N ILE A 135 -13.15 -4.47 -16.72
CA ILE A 135 -14.15 -4.58 -15.65
C ILE A 135 -14.03 -6.00 -15.09
N VAL A 136 -13.82 -6.11 -13.79
CA VAL A 136 -13.53 -7.37 -13.09
C VAL A 136 -14.33 -7.47 -11.80
N PRO A 137 -14.70 -8.70 -11.35
CA PRO A 137 -15.41 -8.87 -10.08
C PRO A 137 -14.47 -8.73 -8.88
N GLU A 138 -14.97 -8.22 -7.77
CA GLU A 138 -14.21 -8.03 -6.50
C GLU A 138 -13.69 -9.34 -5.89
N THR A 139 -14.31 -10.48 -6.24
CA THR A 139 -13.89 -11.81 -5.79
C THR A 139 -12.70 -12.38 -6.57
N MET A 140 -12.25 -11.71 -7.64
CA MET A 140 -11.06 -12.11 -8.40
C MET A 140 -9.82 -11.98 -7.53
N SER A 141 -8.83 -12.89 -7.68
CA SER A 141 -7.54 -12.73 -7.00
C SER A 141 -6.68 -11.67 -7.68
N ALA A 142 -5.90 -10.94 -6.88
CA ALA A 142 -4.93 -9.93 -7.34
C ALA A 142 -3.94 -10.53 -8.34
N LEU A 143 -3.41 -11.73 -8.07
CA LEU A 143 -2.53 -12.47 -9.00
C LEU A 143 -3.18 -12.70 -10.38
N ARG A 144 -4.49 -13.02 -10.42
CA ARG A 144 -5.20 -13.22 -11.69
C ARG A 144 -5.33 -11.92 -12.47
N LEU A 145 -5.61 -10.81 -11.78
CA LEU A 145 -5.70 -9.49 -12.42
C LEU A 145 -4.33 -9.03 -12.92
N LEU A 146 -3.26 -9.25 -12.16
CA LEU A 146 -1.88 -8.93 -12.58
C LEU A 146 -1.51 -9.65 -13.90
N ASN A 147 -1.86 -10.94 -14.00
CA ASN A 147 -1.67 -11.70 -15.23
C ASN A 147 -2.54 -11.15 -16.39
N LEU A 148 -3.76 -10.69 -16.10
CA LEU A 148 -4.64 -10.09 -17.10
C LEU A 148 -4.10 -8.73 -17.57
N PHE A 149 -3.62 -7.88 -16.66
CA PHE A 149 -2.95 -6.62 -16.98
C PHE A 149 -1.77 -6.83 -17.92
N THR A 150 -0.92 -7.79 -17.61
CA THR A 150 0.24 -8.14 -18.45
C THR A 150 -0.19 -8.61 -19.84
N LYS A 151 -1.20 -9.49 -19.91
CA LYS A 151 -1.69 -10.05 -21.18
C LYS A 151 -2.37 -8.99 -22.06
N GLU A 152 -3.21 -8.15 -21.46
CA GLU A 152 -4.01 -7.15 -22.20
C GLU A 152 -3.29 -5.81 -22.33
N GLN A 153 -2.05 -5.69 -21.78
CA GLN A 153 -1.27 -4.45 -21.71
C GLN A 153 -2.07 -3.29 -21.10
N LYS A 154 -2.71 -3.57 -19.98
CA LYS A 154 -3.50 -2.63 -19.19
C LYS A 154 -2.86 -2.46 -17.81
N SER A 155 -3.17 -1.36 -17.13
CA SER A 155 -2.65 -1.06 -15.80
C SER A 155 -3.73 -0.55 -14.84
N VAL A 156 -5.00 -0.56 -15.27
CA VAL A 156 -6.12 -0.11 -14.45
C VAL A 156 -7.38 -0.92 -14.78
N ALA A 157 -8.18 -1.23 -13.77
CA ALA A 157 -9.46 -1.91 -13.90
C ALA A 157 -10.50 -1.29 -12.97
N VAL A 158 -11.77 -1.37 -13.36
CA VAL A 158 -12.92 -1.13 -12.50
C VAL A 158 -13.32 -2.44 -11.86
N VAL A 159 -13.54 -2.41 -10.56
CA VAL A 159 -13.98 -3.56 -9.78
C VAL A 159 -15.47 -3.42 -9.48
N VAL A 160 -16.21 -4.48 -9.74
CA VAL A 160 -17.67 -4.51 -9.54
C VAL A 160 -18.06 -5.60 -8.55
N ASP A 161 -19.14 -5.36 -7.82
CA ASP A 161 -19.77 -6.32 -6.92
C ASP A 161 -20.64 -7.36 -7.70
N GLU A 162 -21.33 -8.23 -6.97
CA GLU A 162 -22.22 -9.25 -7.52
C GLU A 162 -23.46 -8.69 -8.23
N PHE A 163 -23.80 -7.43 -7.99
CA PHE A 163 -24.93 -6.74 -8.64
C PHE A 163 -24.50 -5.93 -9.87
N GLY A 164 -23.20 -5.88 -10.16
CA GLY A 164 -22.62 -5.09 -11.24
C GLY A 164 -22.45 -3.60 -10.91
N VAL A 165 -22.55 -3.25 -9.63
CA VAL A 165 -22.30 -1.89 -9.13
C VAL A 165 -20.79 -1.70 -8.96
N THR A 166 -20.27 -0.51 -9.25
CA THR A 166 -18.87 -0.18 -9.05
C THR A 166 -18.52 -0.21 -7.56
N ALA A 167 -17.72 -1.17 -7.13
CA ALA A 167 -17.17 -1.29 -5.78
C ALA A 167 -15.94 -0.39 -5.61
N GLY A 168 -15.10 -0.31 -6.66
CA GLY A 168 -13.87 0.45 -6.63
C GLY A 168 -13.12 0.45 -7.95
N MET A 169 -11.89 0.90 -7.92
CA MET A 169 -10.92 0.72 -9.01
C MET A 169 -9.63 0.12 -8.44
N VAL A 170 -8.83 -0.46 -9.30
CA VAL A 170 -7.54 -1.01 -8.93
C VAL A 170 -6.54 -0.75 -10.05
N THR A 171 -5.34 -0.39 -9.69
CA THR A 171 -4.22 -0.20 -10.60
C THR A 171 -3.18 -1.32 -10.45
N ILE A 172 -2.18 -1.36 -11.30
CA ILE A 172 -1.07 -2.31 -11.15
C ILE A 172 -0.21 -1.92 -9.95
N GLU A 173 -0.14 -0.62 -9.65
CA GLU A 173 0.57 -0.05 -8.52
C GLU A 173 -0.03 -0.58 -7.20
N ASP A 174 -1.36 -0.54 -7.03
CA ASP A 174 -2.07 -1.06 -5.84
C ASP A 174 -1.83 -2.58 -5.65
N ILE A 175 -1.79 -3.34 -6.75
CA ILE A 175 -1.49 -4.79 -6.70
C ILE A 175 -0.04 -5.05 -6.30
N MET A 176 0.90 -4.22 -6.74
CA MET A 176 2.32 -4.37 -6.41
C MET A 176 2.57 -4.01 -4.94
N GLU A 177 1.83 -3.06 -4.39
CA GLU A 177 1.87 -2.68 -2.99
C GLU A 177 1.52 -3.86 -2.05
N GLU A 178 0.58 -4.72 -2.43
CA GLU A 178 0.27 -5.95 -1.68
C GLU A 178 1.45 -6.94 -1.58
N ILE A 179 2.39 -6.88 -2.51
CA ILE A 179 3.59 -7.74 -2.49
C ILE A 179 4.72 -7.06 -1.74
N PHE A 180 5.00 -5.80 -2.10
CA PHE A 180 6.19 -5.07 -1.63
C PHE A 180 5.94 -4.30 -0.33
N GLY A 181 4.66 -4.15 0.08
CA GLY A 181 4.26 -3.17 1.10
C GLY A 181 4.33 -1.75 0.53
N GLU A 182 4.14 -0.76 1.35
CA GLU A 182 4.47 0.62 0.96
C GLU A 182 5.94 0.64 0.57
N ILE A 183 6.23 0.81 -0.72
CA ILE A 183 7.60 0.97 -1.20
C ILE A 183 8.01 2.35 -0.70
N GLU A 184 8.64 2.39 0.45
CA GLU A 184 9.39 3.57 0.86
C GLU A 184 10.50 3.76 -0.16
N ASP A 185 10.36 4.76 -1.04
CA ASP A 185 11.43 5.16 -1.93
C ASP A 185 12.62 5.59 -1.05
N GLU A 186 13.80 5.06 -1.32
CA GLU A 186 15.04 5.53 -0.68
C GLU A 186 15.21 7.06 -0.79
N HIS A 187 14.50 7.67 -1.76
CA HIS A 187 14.37 9.11 -1.92
C HIS A 187 13.34 9.75 -0.98
N ASP A 188 12.38 9.02 -0.41
CA ASP A 188 11.45 9.56 0.58
C ASP A 188 12.16 9.85 1.91
N ARG A 189 13.18 9.09 2.27
CA ARG A 189 14.09 9.42 3.39
C ARG A 189 14.88 10.71 3.13
N LEU A 190 15.18 11.04 1.86
CA LEU A 190 15.89 12.28 1.49
C LEU A 190 15.02 13.54 1.53
N ASN A 191 13.70 13.40 1.63
CA ASN A 191 12.73 14.51 1.64
C ASN A 191 12.03 14.67 3.00
N LEU A 192 12.38 13.88 4.01
CA LEU A 192 11.84 14.10 5.35
C LEU A 192 12.37 15.44 5.88
N LYS A 193 11.45 16.30 6.28
CA LYS A 193 11.83 17.61 6.82
C LYS A 193 12.53 17.44 8.15
N GLU A 194 13.72 17.98 8.22
CA GLU A 194 14.61 17.89 9.34
C GLU A 194 15.40 19.21 9.43
N GLU A 195 14.87 20.16 10.17
CA GLU A 195 15.36 21.53 10.20
C GLU A 195 15.46 22.04 11.65
N GLN A 196 16.64 22.50 12.06
CA GLN A 196 16.80 23.21 13.32
C GLN A 196 16.50 24.70 13.10
N VAL A 197 15.41 25.19 13.71
CA VAL A 197 14.92 26.57 13.56
C VAL A 197 15.55 27.51 14.59
N ALA A 198 15.84 26.98 15.78
CA ALA A 198 16.50 27.68 16.89
C ALA A 198 17.32 26.69 17.72
N PRO A 199 18.16 27.14 18.68
CA PRO A 199 19.02 26.24 19.48
C PRO A 199 18.26 25.08 20.14
N ASP A 200 17.02 25.30 20.60
CA ASP A 200 16.19 24.31 21.28
C ASP A 200 14.85 24.06 20.54
N GLU A 201 14.79 24.35 19.22
CA GLU A 201 13.58 24.27 18.42
C GLU A 201 13.85 23.68 17.03
N TYR A 202 13.11 22.64 16.68
CA TYR A 202 13.27 21.86 15.45
C TYR A 202 11.93 21.73 14.74
N ILE A 203 11.95 21.55 13.41
CA ILE A 203 10.80 21.10 12.62
C ILE A 203 11.17 19.78 11.98
N PHE A 204 10.44 18.73 12.36
CA PHE A 204 10.66 17.38 11.90
C PHE A 204 9.44 16.83 11.15
N SER A 205 9.67 15.97 10.18
CA SER A 205 8.62 15.10 9.64
C SER A 205 8.13 14.15 10.73
N GLY A 206 6.81 13.97 10.81
CA GLY A 206 6.18 13.00 11.71
C GLY A 206 6.60 11.55 11.47
N ARG A 207 7.19 11.26 10.31
CA ARG A 207 7.71 9.94 9.92
C ARG A 207 9.12 9.64 10.44
N LEU A 208 9.84 10.62 11.00
CA LEU A 208 11.16 10.37 11.54
C LEU A 208 11.07 9.48 12.78
N GLU A 209 11.96 8.52 12.85
CA GLU A 209 12.07 7.57 13.95
C GLU A 209 12.56 8.28 15.22
N VAL A 210 11.98 7.90 16.35
CA VAL A 210 12.30 8.49 17.67
C VAL A 210 13.76 8.23 18.04
N ASP A 211 14.23 7.00 17.83
CA ASP A 211 15.60 6.57 18.10
C ASP A 211 16.60 7.40 17.28
N TYR A 212 16.33 7.56 15.97
CA TYR A 212 17.15 8.38 15.10
C TYR A 212 17.25 9.83 15.57
N LEU A 213 16.11 10.43 16.00
CA LEU A 213 16.09 11.80 16.52
C LEU A 213 16.86 11.93 17.84
N ASN A 214 16.74 10.93 18.71
CA ASN A 214 17.49 10.88 19.95
C ASN A 214 19.00 10.76 19.71
N GLU A 215 19.44 9.86 18.84
CA GLU A 215 20.85 9.66 18.51
C GLU A 215 21.47 10.89 17.86
N LYS A 216 20.74 11.53 16.92
CA LYS A 216 21.29 12.62 16.12
C LYS A 216 21.27 13.98 16.82
N TYR A 217 20.22 14.24 17.58
CA TYR A 217 19.97 15.57 18.20
C TYR A 217 20.03 15.58 19.74
N ASP A 218 20.22 14.41 20.38
CA ASP A 218 20.29 14.26 21.85
C ASP A 218 19.03 14.82 22.55
N LEU A 219 17.84 14.50 21.98
CA LEU A 219 16.57 15.11 22.41
C LEU A 219 15.98 14.48 23.66
N ASN A 220 16.31 13.23 23.96
CA ASN A 220 15.72 12.41 25.04
C ASN A 220 14.20 12.25 24.91
N LEU A 221 13.70 12.05 23.67
CA LEU A 221 12.30 11.70 23.42
C LEU A 221 12.00 10.35 24.09
N PRO A 222 10.80 10.16 24.70
CA PRO A 222 10.41 8.87 25.24
C PRO A 222 10.41 7.77 24.20
N GLU A 223 10.99 6.61 24.50
CA GLU A 223 11.03 5.43 23.66
C GLU A 223 10.08 4.36 24.21
N ASN A 224 9.34 3.66 23.33
CA ASN A 224 8.41 2.61 23.71
C ASN A 224 8.22 1.62 22.55
N GLU A 225 8.02 0.33 22.86
CA GLU A 225 7.75 -0.72 21.88
C GLU A 225 6.43 -0.53 21.09
N GLU A 226 5.54 0.38 21.52
CA GLU A 226 4.24 0.62 20.88
C GLU A 226 4.28 1.69 19.78
N TYR A 227 5.40 2.38 19.59
CA TYR A 227 5.60 3.35 18.51
C TYR A 227 7.07 3.46 18.12
N GLU A 228 7.31 3.72 16.84
CA GLU A 228 8.66 3.90 16.30
C GLU A 228 8.90 5.34 15.84
N THR A 229 7.83 6.05 15.38
CA THR A 229 7.95 7.38 14.75
C THR A 229 7.51 8.50 15.67
N LEU A 230 7.94 9.74 15.36
CA LEU A 230 7.53 10.95 16.07
C LEU A 230 6.01 11.16 16.06
N ALA A 231 5.34 10.85 14.94
CA ALA A 231 3.88 10.87 14.87
C ALA A 231 3.26 9.81 15.77
N GLY A 232 3.83 8.60 15.79
CA GLY A 232 3.40 7.52 16.68
C GLY A 232 3.50 7.89 18.16
N LEU A 233 4.63 8.48 18.58
CA LEU A 233 4.82 8.99 19.93
C LEU A 233 3.72 10.00 20.30
N ILE A 234 3.44 10.98 19.44
CA ILE A 234 2.42 12.00 19.70
C ILE A 234 1.03 11.36 19.83
N LEU A 235 0.67 10.46 18.91
CA LEU A 235 -0.63 9.76 18.94
C LEU A 235 -0.79 8.88 20.18
N TYR A 236 0.29 8.22 20.61
CA TYR A 236 0.29 7.37 21.81
C TYR A 236 -0.05 8.16 23.08
N TYR A 237 0.54 9.36 23.25
CA TYR A 237 0.28 10.19 24.44
C TYR A 237 -1.00 11.05 24.32
N ASN A 238 -1.38 11.45 23.12
CA ASN A 238 -2.56 12.29 22.89
C ASN A 238 -3.88 11.49 22.83
N GLU A 239 -3.81 10.18 22.53
CA GLU A 239 -4.94 9.26 22.36
C GLU A 239 -5.95 9.69 21.26
N ASP A 240 -5.68 10.77 20.51
CA ASP A 240 -6.52 11.29 19.43
C ASP A 240 -5.63 11.93 18.34
N ILE A 241 -6.17 12.12 17.13
CA ILE A 241 -5.45 12.77 16.03
C ILE A 241 -5.53 14.28 16.25
N PRO A 242 -4.39 14.96 16.53
CA PRO A 242 -4.40 16.39 16.82
C PRO A 242 -4.68 17.23 15.57
N GLU A 243 -5.19 18.45 15.79
CA GLU A 243 -5.41 19.44 14.73
C GLU A 243 -4.14 20.28 14.45
N GLU A 244 -4.08 20.90 13.26
CA GLU A 244 -2.99 21.83 12.93
C GLU A 244 -2.97 23.02 13.91
N GLY A 245 -1.79 23.33 14.44
CA GLY A 245 -1.56 24.37 15.45
C GLY A 245 -1.79 23.92 16.87
N GLU A 246 -2.24 22.69 17.10
CA GLU A 246 -2.38 22.13 18.45
C GLU A 246 -1.01 21.93 19.12
N ARG A 247 -0.97 22.15 20.42
CA ARG A 247 0.24 21.98 21.24
C ARG A 247 0.05 20.91 22.28
N ILE A 248 0.94 19.93 22.23
CA ILE A 248 0.95 18.78 23.12
C ILE A 248 2.25 18.82 23.88
N SER A 249 2.19 18.63 25.22
CA SER A 249 3.37 18.54 26.06
C SER A 249 3.52 17.13 26.58
N ILE A 250 4.65 16.51 26.30
CA ILE A 250 5.02 15.18 26.75
C ILE A 250 6.31 15.33 27.55
N GLU A 251 6.25 15.01 28.82
CA GLU A 251 7.33 15.30 29.80
C GLU A 251 7.74 16.78 29.76
N ASP A 252 9.02 17.07 29.49
CA ASP A 252 9.55 18.45 29.43
C ASP A 252 9.60 19.01 27.99
N ILE A 253 9.09 18.25 26.98
CA ILE A 253 9.17 18.57 25.57
C ILE A 253 7.79 19.03 25.06
N SER A 254 7.76 20.10 24.26
CA SER A 254 6.55 20.66 23.65
C SER A 254 6.52 20.37 22.16
N PHE A 255 5.41 19.78 21.69
CA PHE A 255 5.14 19.46 20.30
C PHE A 255 4.02 20.37 19.77
N GLU A 256 4.27 21.13 18.71
CA GLU A 256 3.26 21.90 17.99
C GLU A 256 3.06 21.28 16.62
N ILE A 257 1.83 20.89 16.30
CA ILE A 257 1.49 20.25 15.03
C ILE A 257 1.50 21.31 13.93
N VAL A 258 2.43 21.19 12.99
CA VAL A 258 2.60 22.17 11.90
C VAL A 258 1.68 21.84 10.73
N SER A 259 1.54 20.55 10.36
CA SER A 259 0.63 20.13 9.30
C SER A 259 0.10 18.72 9.49
N VAL A 260 -1.17 18.51 9.10
CA VAL A 260 -1.86 17.22 9.10
C VAL A 260 -2.49 17.00 7.72
N LYS A 261 -2.32 15.82 7.13
CA LYS A 261 -2.97 15.42 5.88
C LYS A 261 -3.61 14.05 6.03
N SER A 262 -4.86 13.92 5.61
CA SER A 262 -5.59 12.63 5.59
C SER A 262 -5.47 11.87 6.93
N ALA A 263 -5.65 12.59 8.07
CA ALA A 263 -5.50 12.06 9.43
C ALA A 263 -4.06 11.63 9.82
N ARG A 264 -3.04 12.03 9.08
CA ARG A 264 -1.62 11.76 9.36
C ARG A 264 -0.91 13.06 9.73
N ILE A 265 -0.11 13.03 10.79
CA ILE A 265 0.78 14.12 11.20
C ILE A 265 1.97 14.13 10.23
N GLU A 266 2.09 15.19 9.42
CA GLU A 266 3.17 15.33 8.42
C GLU A 266 4.39 16.06 9.00
N GLU A 267 4.16 17.19 9.67
CA GLU A 267 5.23 18.00 10.25
C GLU A 267 4.92 18.42 11.68
N VAL A 268 5.92 18.35 12.51
CA VAL A 268 5.87 18.67 13.95
C VAL A 268 7.00 19.63 14.30
N ARG A 269 6.67 20.67 15.05
CA ARG A 269 7.64 21.53 15.69
C ARG A 269 7.91 21.01 17.10
N VAL A 270 9.15 20.65 17.37
CA VAL A 270 9.60 20.14 18.66
C VAL A 270 10.39 21.23 19.36
N LYS A 271 10.06 21.50 20.62
CA LYS A 271 10.75 22.47 21.46
C LYS A 271 11.10 21.82 22.80
N ILE A 272 12.39 21.89 23.15
CA ILE A 272 12.99 21.31 24.34
C ILE A 272 13.06 22.38 25.47
#